data_dd75545fbf31f659e238f4fdc00381cc
#
_entry.id   dd75545fbf31f659e238f4fdc00381cc
#
_cell.length_a   1.000
_cell.length_b   1.000
_cell.length_c   1.000
_cell.angle_alpha   90.00
_cell.angle_beta   90.00
_cell.angle_gamma   90.00
#
_symmetry.space_group_name_H-M   'P 1'
#
loop_
_entity.id
_entity.type
_entity.pdbx_description
1 polymer ?
#
loop_
_entity_poly.entity_id
_entity_poly.type
_entity_poly.pdbx_seq_one_letter_code
_entity_poly.pdbx_strand_id
1 'polypeptide(L)'
;MQLNLVSEAALSPTARRNPGRETLAVILASGPEDSGKRATLAFAAACTAQAMDLDTIVFLLGDGAHWAYADHAEQVHAPGFPALTGLIDLFIESGGQLLLCSACDGICAVPSKRRCDVRVAGLASLLSHTVGGSAMTF
;
A
#
# COMPACT_ATOMS: atom_id res chain seq x y z
N MET A 1 -14.07 13.79 -22.19
CA MET A 1 -14.24 12.58 -21.40
C MET A 1 -14.33 12.95 -19.93
N GLN A 2 -15.43 12.57 -19.34
CA GLN A 2 -15.65 12.81 -17.90
C GLN A 2 -14.59 12.19 -17.03
N LEU A 3 -14.09 11.03 -17.44
CA LEU A 3 -13.08 10.30 -16.69
C LEU A 3 -11.79 11.07 -16.47
N ASN A 4 -11.37 11.87 -17.44
CA ASN A 4 -10.13 12.62 -17.30
C ASN A 4 -10.19 13.65 -16.19
N LEU A 5 -11.28 14.37 -16.07
CA LEU A 5 -11.45 15.38 -15.04
C LEU A 5 -11.50 14.76 -13.65
N VAL A 6 -12.22 13.65 -13.51
CA VAL A 6 -12.28 12.92 -12.24
C VAL A 6 -10.91 12.39 -11.85
N SER A 7 -10.18 11.86 -12.82
CA SER A 7 -8.84 11.32 -12.56
C SER A 7 -7.88 12.38 -12.04
N GLU A 8 -7.85 13.55 -12.66
CA GLU A 8 -6.97 14.61 -12.20
C GLU A 8 -7.28 15.04 -10.78
N ALA A 9 -8.54 15.21 -10.45
CA ALA A 9 -8.94 15.62 -9.11
C ALA A 9 -8.61 14.57 -8.06
N ALA A 10 -8.71 13.28 -8.42
CA ALA A 10 -8.44 12.18 -7.50
C ALA A 10 -6.94 11.89 -7.34
N LEU A 11 -6.13 12.20 -8.34
CA LEU A 11 -4.73 11.76 -8.39
C LEU A 11 -3.76 12.72 -7.74
N SER A 12 -3.97 14.03 -7.89
CA SER A 12 -2.95 14.99 -7.56
C SER A 12 -2.53 15.01 -6.09
N PRO A 13 -3.41 14.79 -5.09
CA PRO A 13 -2.96 14.87 -3.69
C PRO A 13 -2.42 13.57 -3.11
N THR A 14 -2.69 12.39 -3.68
CA THR A 14 -2.50 11.13 -2.97
C THR A 14 -1.52 10.15 -3.58
N ALA A 15 -1.31 10.17 -4.88
CA ALA A 15 -0.37 9.27 -5.53
C ALA A 15 0.51 10.05 -6.49
N ARG A 16 1.68 10.44 -6.02
CA ARG A 16 2.64 11.20 -6.82
C ARG A 16 3.54 10.25 -7.59
N ARG A 17 3.77 10.57 -8.84
CA ARG A 17 4.75 9.88 -9.66
C ARG A 17 6.02 10.71 -9.72
N ASN A 18 7.16 10.06 -9.59
CA ASN A 18 8.45 10.69 -9.79
C ASN A 18 8.84 10.60 -11.26
N PRO A 19 9.02 11.74 -11.94
CA PRO A 19 9.41 11.71 -13.34
C PRO A 19 10.73 10.95 -13.54
N GLY A 20 10.80 10.13 -14.57
CA GLY A 20 12.00 9.40 -14.91
C GLY A 20 12.21 8.09 -14.14
N ARG A 21 11.32 7.75 -13.20
CA ARG A 21 11.36 6.47 -12.48
C ARG A 21 10.22 5.59 -12.94
N GLU A 22 10.49 4.29 -13.04
CA GLU A 22 9.43 3.32 -13.26
C GLU A 22 8.60 3.17 -12.00
N THR A 23 7.33 2.88 -12.17
CA THR A 23 6.37 2.77 -11.06
C THR A 23 5.98 1.34 -10.81
N LEU A 24 5.80 1.00 -9.54
CA LEU A 24 5.25 -0.28 -9.11
C LEU A 24 4.15 -0.04 -8.10
N ALA A 25 3.00 -0.65 -8.33
CA ALA A 25 1.94 -0.73 -7.33
C ALA A 25 1.92 -2.13 -6.73
N VAL A 26 2.12 -2.22 -5.44
CA VAL A 26 1.93 -3.46 -4.68
C VAL A 26 0.52 -3.41 -4.09
N ILE A 27 -0.35 -4.29 -4.57
CA ILE A 27 -1.74 -4.33 -4.14
C ILE A 27 -1.87 -5.42 -3.09
N LEU A 28 -2.23 -5.02 -1.88
CA LEU A 28 -2.42 -5.95 -0.77
C LEU A 28 -3.90 -6.07 -0.46
N ALA A 29 -4.46 -7.21 -0.84
CA ALA A 29 -5.89 -7.52 -0.67
C ALA A 29 -6.12 -8.56 0.44
N SER A 30 -5.08 -9.06 1.08
CA SER A 30 -5.15 -10.11 2.10
C SER A 30 -5.01 -9.49 3.49
N GLY A 31 -5.87 -9.92 4.40
CA GLY A 31 -5.83 -9.55 5.81
C GLY A 31 -5.08 -10.58 6.65
N PRO A 32 -5.50 -10.78 7.91
CA PRO A 32 -4.81 -11.67 8.84
C PRO A 32 -5.12 -13.17 8.66
N GLU A 33 -5.91 -13.54 7.67
CA GLU A 33 -6.39 -14.90 7.49
C GLU A 33 -5.29 -15.95 7.30
N ASP A 34 -4.12 -15.54 6.81
CA ASP A 34 -2.96 -16.42 6.63
C ASP A 34 -1.85 -16.12 7.62
N SER A 35 -2.18 -15.51 8.75
CA SER A 35 -1.23 -15.08 9.77
C SER A 35 -0.27 -14.00 9.27
N GLY A 36 -0.69 -13.24 8.27
CA GLY A 36 0.07 -12.11 7.74
C GLY A 36 1.19 -12.51 6.77
N LYS A 37 1.17 -13.71 6.23
CA LYS A 37 2.22 -14.16 5.30
C LYS A 37 2.21 -13.34 4.01
N ARG A 38 1.03 -13.15 3.42
CA ARG A 38 0.94 -12.35 2.18
C ARG A 38 1.27 -10.89 2.43
N ALA A 39 0.83 -10.35 3.57
CA ALA A 39 1.20 -8.99 3.94
C ALA A 39 2.72 -8.84 4.08
N THR A 40 3.38 -9.82 4.69
CA THR A 40 4.83 -9.82 4.81
C THR A 40 5.51 -9.86 3.44
N LEU A 41 5.03 -10.73 2.54
CA LEU A 41 5.56 -10.79 1.17
C LEU A 41 5.34 -9.49 0.42
N ALA A 42 4.17 -8.88 0.58
CA ALA A 42 3.86 -7.61 -0.08
C ALA A 42 4.83 -6.50 0.33
N PHE A 43 5.06 -6.34 1.64
CA PHE A 43 5.97 -5.32 2.12
C PHE A 43 7.45 -5.67 1.85
N ALA A 44 7.82 -6.93 1.87
CA ALA A 44 9.15 -7.33 1.44
C ALA A 44 9.39 -6.99 -0.04
N ALA A 45 8.42 -7.26 -0.90
CA ALA A 45 8.49 -6.89 -2.31
C ALA A 45 8.57 -5.36 -2.47
N ALA A 46 7.77 -4.62 -1.70
CA ALA A 46 7.76 -3.16 -1.76
C ALA A 46 9.11 -2.58 -1.32
N CYS A 47 9.71 -3.10 -0.26
CA CYS A 47 11.04 -2.67 0.19
C CYS A 47 12.11 -2.98 -0.87
N THR A 48 12.02 -4.15 -1.50
CA THR A 48 12.93 -4.54 -2.57
C THR A 48 12.80 -3.60 -3.76
N ALA A 49 11.57 -3.27 -4.13
CA ALA A 49 11.31 -2.33 -5.22
C ALA A 49 11.90 -0.95 -4.94
N GLN A 50 11.76 -0.47 -3.71
CA GLN A 50 12.39 0.80 -3.30
C GLN A 50 13.91 0.72 -3.42
N ALA A 51 14.52 -0.40 -3.04
CA ALA A 51 15.96 -0.60 -3.17
C ALA A 51 16.40 -0.65 -4.64
N MET A 52 15.51 -1.03 -5.54
CA MET A 52 15.74 -1.03 -6.99
C MET A 52 15.43 0.32 -7.64
N ASP A 53 15.14 1.33 -6.83
CA ASP A 53 14.82 2.68 -7.29
C ASP A 53 13.52 2.76 -8.11
N LEU A 54 12.56 1.90 -7.83
CA LEU A 54 11.23 1.99 -8.39
C LEU A 54 10.36 2.94 -7.53
N ASP A 55 9.52 3.71 -8.20
CA ASP A 55 8.55 4.56 -7.50
C ASP A 55 7.39 3.66 -7.05
N THR A 56 7.37 3.32 -5.77
CA THR A 56 6.54 2.24 -5.25
C THR A 56 5.45 2.73 -4.31
N ILE A 57 4.23 2.25 -4.54
CA ILE A 57 3.13 2.39 -3.56
C ILE A 57 2.72 1.00 -3.07
N VAL A 58 2.22 0.93 -1.84
CA VAL A 58 1.43 -0.20 -1.35
C VAL A 58 -0.01 0.29 -1.21
N PHE A 59 -0.93 -0.36 -1.90
CA PHE A 59 -2.34 -0.01 -1.90
C PHE A 59 -3.12 -1.10 -1.17
N LEU A 60 -3.70 -0.72 -0.03
CA LEU A 60 -4.46 -1.63 0.82
C LEU A 60 -5.92 -1.58 0.42
N LEU A 61 -6.48 -2.72 0.03
CA LEU A 61 -7.88 -2.81 -0.33
C LEU A 61 -8.51 -4.11 0.15
N GLY A 62 -9.81 -4.16 0.23
CA GLY A 62 -10.52 -5.31 0.75
C GLY A 62 -10.03 -5.68 2.15
N ASP A 63 -9.75 -6.94 2.37
CA ASP A 63 -9.24 -7.41 3.66
C ASP A 63 -7.85 -6.86 4.00
N GLY A 64 -7.12 -6.38 3.00
CA GLY A 64 -5.83 -5.72 3.20
C GLY A 64 -5.94 -4.40 3.94
N ALA A 65 -7.14 -3.80 4.02
CA ALA A 65 -7.38 -2.62 4.84
C ALA A 65 -7.02 -2.84 6.31
N HIS A 66 -7.02 -4.08 6.77
CA HIS A 66 -6.61 -4.45 8.13
C HIS A 66 -5.24 -3.85 8.51
N TRP A 67 -4.32 -3.79 7.58
CA TRP A 67 -2.94 -3.34 7.84
C TRP A 67 -2.79 -1.81 7.89
N ALA A 68 -3.86 -1.08 7.60
CA ALA A 68 -3.87 0.38 7.71
C ALA A 68 -3.97 0.87 9.15
N TYR A 69 -4.27 -0.01 10.08
CA TYR A 69 -4.55 0.36 11.46
C TYR A 69 -3.39 -0.02 12.37
N ALA A 70 -3.12 0.86 13.34
CA ALA A 70 -2.04 0.65 14.30
C ALA A 70 -2.25 -0.66 15.07
N ASP A 71 -1.16 -1.27 15.48
CA ASP A 71 -1.09 -2.47 16.31
C ASP A 71 -1.43 -3.78 15.58
N HIS A 72 -2.02 -3.75 14.40
CA HIS A 72 -2.39 -4.98 13.70
C HIS A 72 -1.18 -5.77 13.16
N ALA A 73 -0.10 -5.07 12.84
CA ALA A 73 1.10 -5.72 12.31
C ALA A 73 2.09 -6.19 13.40
N GLU A 74 1.90 -5.79 14.65
CA GLU A 74 2.91 -5.97 15.70
C GLU A 74 3.25 -7.42 16.00
N GLN A 75 2.31 -8.33 15.84
CA GLN A 75 2.53 -9.73 16.15
C GLN A 75 2.84 -10.58 14.93
N VAL A 76 2.96 -9.95 13.76
CA VAL A 76 3.22 -10.69 12.53
C VAL A 76 4.71 -10.82 12.31
N HIS A 77 5.19 -12.06 12.33
CA HIS A 77 6.57 -12.38 12.04
C HIS A 77 6.64 -13.72 11.32
N ALA A 78 6.59 -13.66 10.00
CA ALA A 78 6.66 -14.87 9.19
C ALA A 78 8.07 -15.48 9.23
N PRO A 79 8.20 -16.80 9.28
CA PRO A 79 9.51 -17.45 9.30
C PRO A 79 10.36 -17.04 8.09
N GLY A 80 11.61 -16.68 8.36
CA GLY A 80 12.54 -16.27 7.30
C GLY A 80 12.45 -14.82 6.87
N PHE A 81 11.54 -14.04 7.47
CA PHE A 81 11.37 -12.62 7.16
C PHE A 81 11.55 -11.76 8.41
N PRO A 82 11.91 -10.49 8.25
CA PRO A 82 11.82 -9.54 9.35
C PRO A 82 10.37 -9.40 9.84
N ALA A 83 10.19 -8.88 11.04
CA ALA A 83 8.86 -8.56 11.55
C ALA A 83 8.13 -7.61 10.59
N LEU A 84 6.83 -7.79 10.45
CA LEU A 84 6.03 -6.97 9.52
C LEU A 84 6.13 -5.48 9.82
N THR A 85 6.10 -5.09 11.09
CA THR A 85 6.27 -3.69 11.48
C THR A 85 7.58 -3.10 10.97
N GLY A 86 8.65 -3.87 11.05
CA GLY A 86 9.96 -3.44 10.54
C GLY A 86 9.95 -3.23 9.04
N LEU A 87 9.28 -4.09 8.30
CA LEU A 87 9.16 -3.95 6.86
C LEU A 87 8.31 -2.73 6.47
N ILE A 88 7.22 -2.50 7.17
CA ILE A 88 6.38 -1.31 6.92
C ILE A 88 7.17 -0.04 7.19
N ASP A 89 7.86 0.02 8.33
CA ASP A 89 8.64 1.20 8.69
C ASP A 89 9.77 1.45 7.68
N LEU A 90 10.46 0.40 7.27
CA LEU A 90 11.51 0.52 6.25
C LEU A 90 10.95 1.03 4.92
N PHE A 91 9.80 0.52 4.51
CA PHE A 91 9.15 0.97 3.29
C PHE A 91 8.82 2.47 3.33
N ILE A 92 8.23 2.93 4.43
CA ILE A 92 7.88 4.34 4.63
C ILE A 92 9.14 5.21 4.67
N GLU A 93 10.15 4.80 5.45
CA GLU A 93 11.40 5.54 5.59
C GLU A 93 12.15 5.67 4.27
N SER A 94 12.03 4.69 3.39
CA SER A 94 12.66 4.73 2.07
C SER A 94 11.90 5.57 1.04
N GLY A 95 10.81 6.20 1.44
CA GLY A 95 10.02 7.07 0.57
C GLY A 95 8.81 6.41 -0.08
N GLY A 96 8.49 5.18 0.29
CA GLY A 96 7.30 4.50 -0.20
C GLY A 96 6.02 5.14 0.32
N GLN A 97 4.96 5.03 -0.45
CA GLN A 97 3.65 5.56 -0.07
C GLN A 97 2.71 4.42 0.27
N LEU A 98 2.07 4.53 1.43
CA LEU A 98 1.10 3.54 1.91
C LEU A 98 -0.30 4.15 1.80
N LEU A 99 -1.13 3.56 0.95
CA LEU A 99 -2.46 4.07 0.61
C LEU A 99 -3.54 3.08 1.03
N LEU A 100 -4.63 3.60 1.57
CA LEU A 100 -5.82 2.82 1.92
C LEU A 100 -6.95 3.18 0.96
N CYS A 101 -7.56 2.17 0.34
CA CYS A 101 -8.71 2.37 -0.52
C CYS A 101 -9.84 3.06 0.24
N SER A 102 -10.33 4.18 -0.28
CA SER A 102 -11.39 4.95 0.38
C SER A 102 -12.68 4.16 0.55
N ALA A 103 -12.99 3.27 -0.40
CA ALA A 103 -14.18 2.41 -0.31
C ALA A 103 -14.03 1.31 0.74
N CYS A 104 -12.80 1.01 1.16
CA CYS A 104 -12.51 -0.04 2.13
C CYS A 104 -12.20 0.50 3.52
N ASP A 105 -12.16 1.81 3.68
CA ASP A 105 -12.00 2.45 4.98
C ASP A 105 -13.25 2.11 5.81
N GLY A 106 -13.05 1.46 6.94
CA GLY A 106 -14.14 0.98 7.78
C GLY A 106 -14.50 -0.50 7.61
N ILE A 107 -13.92 -1.21 6.65
CA ILE A 107 -14.09 -2.66 6.54
C ILE A 107 -13.58 -3.34 7.79
N CYS A 108 -12.47 -2.85 8.33
CA CYS A 108 -11.93 -3.34 9.59
C CYS A 108 -12.76 -2.79 10.74
N ALA A 109 -13.50 -3.65 11.41
CA ALA A 109 -14.39 -3.27 12.50
C ALA A 109 -13.68 -3.10 13.85
N VAL A 110 -12.37 -3.29 13.90
CA VAL A 110 -11.61 -3.18 15.14
C VAL A 110 -11.39 -1.69 15.47
N PRO A 111 -11.61 -1.27 16.72
CA PRO A 111 -11.52 0.14 17.10
C PRO A 111 -10.07 0.63 17.24
N SER A 112 -9.20 0.24 16.35
CA SER A 112 -7.82 0.71 16.31
C SER A 112 -7.71 1.97 15.47
N LYS A 113 -6.75 2.81 15.82
CA LYS A 113 -6.46 4.00 15.03
C LYS A 113 -5.77 3.65 13.73
N ARG A 114 -6.16 4.33 12.66
CA ARG A 114 -5.41 4.27 11.41
C ARG A 114 -3.99 4.81 11.64
N ARG A 115 -3.01 4.17 11.03
CA ARG A 115 -1.62 4.64 11.08
C ARG A 115 -1.52 6.06 10.53
N CYS A 116 -0.70 6.90 11.16
CA CYS A 116 -0.55 8.29 10.75
C CYS A 116 0.15 8.45 9.38
N ASP A 117 0.88 7.42 8.94
CA ASP A 117 1.59 7.41 7.66
C ASP A 117 0.74 6.85 6.51
N VAL A 118 -0.50 6.44 6.78
CA VAL A 118 -1.42 5.94 5.75
C VAL A 118 -2.26 7.09 5.22
N ARG A 119 -2.37 7.16 3.89
CA ARG A 119 -3.27 8.11 3.22
C ARG A 119 -4.44 7.36 2.62
N VAL A 120 -5.62 7.95 2.72
CA VAL A 120 -6.81 7.40 2.06
C VAL A 120 -6.81 7.87 0.61
N ALA A 121 -7.04 6.95 -0.32
CA ALA A 121 -7.02 7.23 -1.75
C ALA A 121 -8.06 6.40 -2.49
N GLY A 122 -8.57 6.92 -3.59
CA GLY A 122 -9.50 6.18 -4.44
C GLY A 122 -8.78 5.26 -5.44
N LEU A 123 -9.56 4.45 -6.11
CA LEU A 123 -9.03 3.55 -7.14
C LEU A 123 -8.40 4.31 -8.31
N ALA A 124 -8.82 5.54 -8.56
CA ALA A 124 -8.21 6.35 -9.61
C ALA A 124 -6.73 6.62 -9.33
N SER A 125 -6.37 6.81 -8.04
CA SER A 125 -4.97 6.98 -7.66
C SER A 125 -4.16 5.71 -7.93
N LEU A 126 -4.74 4.54 -7.62
CA LEU A 126 -4.10 3.27 -7.91
C LEU A 126 -3.88 3.10 -9.42
N LEU A 127 -4.91 3.33 -10.21
CA LEU A 127 -4.84 3.17 -11.66
C LEU A 127 -3.82 4.11 -12.29
N SER A 128 -3.76 5.35 -11.81
CA SER A 128 -2.77 6.29 -12.36
C SER A 128 -1.34 5.84 -12.08
N HIS A 129 -1.12 5.19 -10.95
CA HIS A 129 0.21 4.68 -10.62
C HIS A 129 0.56 3.44 -11.43
N THR A 130 -0.43 2.66 -11.86
CA THR A 130 -0.19 1.45 -12.65
C THR A 130 -0.12 1.70 -14.15
N VAL A 131 -0.74 2.75 -14.66
CA VAL A 131 -0.68 3.08 -16.08
C VAL A 131 0.76 3.40 -16.47
N GLY A 132 1.32 2.64 -17.39
CA GLY A 132 2.71 2.78 -17.81
C GLY A 132 3.72 2.21 -16.81
N GLY A 133 3.27 1.52 -15.78
CA GLY A 133 4.10 0.87 -14.79
C GLY A 133 3.72 -0.59 -14.63
N SER A 134 4.01 -1.14 -13.46
CA SER A 134 3.74 -2.54 -13.13
C SER A 134 2.91 -2.64 -11.85
N ALA A 135 2.26 -3.78 -11.66
CA ALA A 135 1.51 -4.07 -10.44
C ALA A 135 1.72 -5.52 -10.02
N MET A 136 1.76 -5.73 -8.70
CA MET A 136 1.77 -7.06 -8.09
C MET A 136 0.67 -7.10 -7.04
N THR A 137 -0.04 -8.22 -6.97
CA THR A 137 -1.13 -8.41 -6.01
C THR A 137 -0.82 -9.55 -5.05
N PHE A 138 -1.08 -9.30 -3.80
CA PHE A 138 -0.91 -10.27 -2.72
C PHE A 138 -2.18 -10.46 -1.91
#